data_731f9dd6ad19f2a77655d138ecb36a47
#
_entry.id   731f9dd6ad19f2a77655d138ecb36a47
#
_cell.length_a   1.000
_cell.length_b   1.000
_cell.length_c   1.000
_cell.angle_alpha   90.00
_cell.angle_beta   90.00
_cell.angle_gamma   90.00
#
_symmetry.space_group_name_H-M   'P 1'
#
loop_
_entity.id
_entity.type
_entity.pdbx_description
1 polymer ?
#
loop_
_entity_poly.entity_id
_entity_poly.type
_entity_poly.pdbx_seq_one_letter_code
_entity_poly.pdbx_strand_id
1 'polypeptide(L)'
;MPAAARAFEGAGGGSFLSAFFGTNAVRRAAYAKRLFPEVEVIHFRGAADTRIRKLDNGEKQRLPGGGEIGPADALIMARSGLERVGFVDRIVHDFTPEEMLPAAGQGIVAVECPINDWQTRKYLALIDDAQARLCCDAEREVLWVLNGHCNSPMAAHSTISGDQMTMRASVLDEEGGTFIEAARSG
;
A
#
# COMPACT_ATOMS: atom_id res chain seq x y z
N MET A 1 5.20 -21.59 1.23
CA MET A 1 5.57 -20.40 1.99
C MET A 1 5.77 -19.26 1.02
N PRO A 2 5.11 -18.09 1.20
CA PRO A 2 5.26 -16.91 0.32
C PRO A 2 6.72 -16.44 0.24
N ALA A 3 7.11 -15.82 -0.87
CA ALA A 3 8.47 -15.29 -1.06
C ALA A 3 8.84 -14.26 0.02
N ALA A 4 7.90 -13.39 0.36
CA ALA A 4 8.07 -12.40 1.43
C ALA A 4 8.35 -13.02 2.81
N ALA A 5 7.73 -14.17 3.12
CA ALA A 5 7.99 -14.88 4.37
C ALA A 5 9.42 -15.42 4.44
N ARG A 6 9.90 -16.03 3.34
CA ARG A 6 11.30 -16.47 3.26
C ARG A 6 12.30 -15.33 3.35
N ALA A 7 11.98 -14.18 2.74
CA ALA A 7 12.82 -12.98 2.82
C ALA A 7 12.91 -12.42 4.24
N PHE A 8 11.80 -12.38 4.97
CA PHE A 8 11.75 -11.93 6.35
C PHE A 8 12.60 -12.82 7.29
N GLU A 9 12.41 -14.14 7.23
CA GLU A 9 13.19 -15.08 8.02
C GLU A 9 14.68 -15.04 7.65
N GLY A 10 15.00 -14.95 6.36
CA GLY A 10 16.37 -14.81 5.87
C GLY A 10 17.07 -13.53 6.30
N ALA A 11 16.33 -12.48 6.59
CA ALA A 11 16.85 -11.21 7.12
C ALA A 11 17.02 -11.18 8.64
N GLY A 12 16.88 -12.33 9.30
CA GLY A 12 17.00 -12.45 10.74
C GLY A 12 15.71 -12.09 11.51
N GLY A 13 14.58 -11.98 10.79
CA GLY A 13 13.26 -11.97 11.41
C GLY A 13 13.01 -13.27 12.14
N GLY A 14 12.32 -13.21 13.31
CA GLY A 14 11.92 -14.38 14.07
C GLY A 14 10.98 -15.30 13.27
N SER A 15 10.49 -16.35 13.90
CA SER A 15 9.44 -17.18 13.31
C SER A 15 8.22 -16.33 12.93
N PHE A 16 7.63 -16.56 11.78
CA PHE A 16 6.34 -15.95 11.38
C PHE A 16 5.19 -16.30 12.33
N LEU A 17 5.34 -17.36 13.10
CA LEU A 17 4.39 -17.71 14.15
C LEU A 17 4.41 -16.60 15.21
N SER A 18 3.31 -15.86 15.33
CA SER A 18 3.13 -14.73 16.26
C SER A 18 3.91 -13.43 15.94
N ALA A 19 4.33 -13.20 14.70
CA ALA A 19 4.95 -11.94 14.32
C ALA A 19 3.92 -10.78 14.23
N PHE A 20 4.33 -9.57 14.62
CA PHE A 20 3.51 -8.36 14.52
C PHE A 20 3.90 -7.52 13.29
N PHE A 21 2.95 -7.35 12.38
CA PHE A 21 3.15 -6.47 11.21
C PHE A 21 2.48 -5.13 11.41
N GLY A 22 3.28 -4.06 11.32
CA GLY A 22 2.82 -2.69 11.52
C GLY A 22 2.32 -2.04 10.22
N THR A 23 1.02 -1.68 10.19
CA THR A 23 0.44 -0.83 9.13
C THR A 23 -0.84 -0.17 9.61
N ASN A 24 -1.17 1.02 9.04
CA ASN A 24 -2.47 1.65 9.26
C ASN A 24 -3.39 1.56 8.03
N ALA A 25 -2.88 1.05 6.91
CA ALA A 25 -3.66 0.94 5.69
C ALA A 25 -4.47 -0.35 5.73
N VAL A 26 -5.80 -0.25 5.79
CA VAL A 26 -6.72 -1.40 5.86
C VAL A 26 -6.50 -2.40 4.73
N ARG A 27 -6.24 -1.92 3.52
CA ARG A 27 -5.88 -2.77 2.37
C ARG A 27 -4.61 -3.59 2.65
N ARG A 28 -3.53 -2.96 3.14
CA ARG A 28 -2.28 -3.67 3.46
C ARG A 28 -2.47 -4.66 4.60
N ALA A 29 -3.29 -4.31 5.59
CA ALA A 29 -3.65 -5.20 6.68
C ALA A 29 -4.37 -6.46 6.18
N ALA A 30 -5.38 -6.29 5.32
CA ALA A 30 -6.12 -7.41 4.74
C ALA A 30 -5.22 -8.31 3.88
N TYR A 31 -4.36 -7.73 3.04
CA TYR A 31 -3.36 -8.51 2.29
C TYR A 31 -2.36 -9.23 3.19
N ALA A 32 -1.89 -8.58 4.26
CA ALA A 32 -0.96 -9.20 5.21
C ALA A 32 -1.59 -10.43 5.87
N LYS A 33 -2.81 -10.31 6.38
CA LYS A 33 -3.55 -11.44 6.97
C LYS A 33 -3.78 -12.58 5.97
N ARG A 34 -4.08 -12.23 4.71
CA ARG A 34 -4.26 -13.23 3.65
C ARG A 34 -2.96 -13.95 3.28
N LEU A 35 -1.86 -13.22 3.12
CA LEU A 35 -0.56 -13.77 2.73
C LEU A 35 0.14 -14.51 3.88
N PHE A 36 -0.12 -14.06 5.10
CA PHE A 36 0.51 -14.54 6.33
C PHE A 36 -0.55 -14.71 7.42
N PRO A 37 -1.35 -15.78 7.39
CA PRO A 37 -2.47 -15.98 8.32
C PRO A 37 -2.07 -16.02 9.81
N GLU A 38 -0.80 -16.34 10.09
CA GLU A 38 -0.26 -16.42 11.45
C GLU A 38 0.22 -15.07 12.01
N VAL A 39 0.18 -14.01 11.17
CA VAL A 39 0.68 -12.68 11.57
C VAL A 39 -0.43 -11.86 12.19
N GLU A 40 -0.13 -11.21 13.30
CA GLU A 40 -0.99 -10.19 13.87
C GLU A 40 -0.67 -8.81 13.29
N VAL A 41 -1.68 -8.12 12.77
CA VAL A 41 -1.50 -6.78 12.21
C VAL A 41 -1.83 -5.73 13.25
N ILE A 42 -0.86 -4.85 13.51
CA ILE A 42 -1.00 -3.77 14.49
C ILE A 42 -0.95 -2.39 13.85
N HIS A 43 -1.67 -1.44 14.42
CA HIS A 43 -1.62 -0.04 13.98
C HIS A 43 -0.26 0.57 14.27
N PHE A 44 0.40 1.14 13.26
CA PHE A 44 1.73 1.71 13.38
C PHE A 44 1.81 3.08 12.72
N ARG A 45 1.70 4.15 13.51
CA ARG A 45 1.56 5.54 13.03
C ARG A 45 2.87 6.31 13.07
N GLY A 46 2.98 7.30 12.18
CA GLY A 46 4.10 8.22 12.03
C GLY A 46 4.50 8.42 10.58
N ALA A 47 5.39 9.37 10.33
CA ALA A 47 6.09 9.51 9.07
C ALA A 47 7.02 8.30 8.84
N ALA A 48 7.57 8.15 7.63
CA ALA A 48 8.37 6.97 7.27
C ALA A 48 9.57 6.78 8.19
N ASP A 49 10.36 7.82 8.41
CA ASP A 49 11.50 7.87 9.32
C ASP A 49 11.12 7.54 10.77
N THR A 50 10.03 8.13 11.24
CA THR A 50 9.51 7.89 12.59
C THR A 50 9.11 6.42 12.79
N ARG A 51 8.49 5.79 11.79
CA ARG A 51 8.10 4.38 11.86
C ARG A 51 9.32 3.47 11.91
N ILE A 52 10.34 3.73 11.09
CA ILE A 52 11.58 2.95 11.11
C ILE A 52 12.27 3.08 12.47
N ARG A 53 12.39 4.30 13.00
CA ARG A 53 12.97 4.51 14.33
C ARG A 53 12.22 3.77 15.44
N LYS A 54 10.89 3.79 15.41
CA LYS A 54 10.06 3.03 16.37
C LYS A 54 10.26 1.53 16.27
N LEU A 55 10.39 1.01 15.04
CA LEU A 55 10.72 -0.39 14.80
C LEU A 55 12.07 -0.75 15.42
N ASP A 56 13.11 0.05 15.13
CA ASP A 56 14.47 -0.17 15.64
C ASP A 56 14.55 -0.11 17.17
N ASN A 57 13.75 0.76 17.79
CA ASN A 57 13.69 0.90 19.24
C ASN A 57 12.79 -0.16 19.93
N GLY A 58 12.13 -1.03 19.16
CA GLY A 58 11.16 -1.99 19.72
C GLY A 58 9.99 -1.32 20.45
N GLU A 59 9.52 -0.17 19.93
CA GLU A 59 8.44 0.60 20.57
C GLU A 59 7.10 -0.12 20.44
N LYS A 60 6.45 -0.36 21.59
CA LYS A 60 5.07 -0.86 21.63
C LYS A 60 4.07 0.21 21.21
N GLN A 61 2.93 -0.22 20.71
CA GLN A 61 1.85 0.66 20.29
C GLN A 61 0.73 0.66 21.33
N ARG A 62 0.20 1.85 21.65
CA ARG A 62 -0.92 2.00 22.58
C ARG A 62 -2.24 1.59 21.91
N LEU A 63 -3.03 0.81 22.63
CA LEU A 63 -4.39 0.43 22.20
C LEU A 63 -5.41 1.51 22.61
N PRO A 64 -6.48 1.72 21.79
CA PRO A 64 -7.54 2.70 22.09
C PRO A 64 -8.22 2.48 23.44
N GLY A 65 -8.33 1.22 23.90
CA GLY A 65 -8.93 0.84 25.18
C GLY A 65 -7.97 0.81 26.37
N GLY A 66 -6.73 1.28 26.19
CA GLY A 66 -5.66 1.15 27.16
C GLY A 66 -4.84 -0.14 26.96
N GLY A 67 -3.64 -0.19 27.54
CA GLY A 67 -2.69 -1.27 27.30
C GLY A 67 -1.79 -1.01 26.09
N GLU A 68 -0.92 -1.96 25.81
CA GLU A 68 0.07 -1.90 24.74
C GLU A 68 0.15 -3.22 23.98
N ILE A 69 0.52 -3.14 22.68
CA ILE A 69 0.72 -4.28 21.79
C ILE A 69 2.03 -4.14 21.01
N GLY A 70 2.62 -5.22 20.56
CA GLY A 70 3.90 -5.28 19.87
C GLY A 70 5.07 -5.52 20.85
N PRO A 71 6.32 -5.20 20.48
CA PRO A 71 6.69 -4.35 19.33
C PRO A 71 6.36 -4.97 17.96
N ALA A 72 6.38 -4.15 16.90
CA ALA A 72 6.29 -4.68 15.54
C ALA A 72 7.60 -5.37 15.15
N ASP A 73 7.49 -6.48 14.44
CA ASP A 73 8.64 -7.21 13.87
C ASP A 73 8.95 -6.74 12.44
N ALA A 74 7.93 -6.28 11.71
CA ALA A 74 8.07 -5.73 10.37
C ALA A 74 7.03 -4.65 10.09
N LEU A 75 7.29 -3.81 9.07
CA LEU A 75 6.38 -2.77 8.60
C LEU A 75 6.06 -2.96 7.13
N ILE A 76 4.79 -2.77 6.76
CA ILE A 76 4.40 -2.70 5.36
C ILE A 76 4.26 -1.24 4.95
N MET A 77 5.17 -0.78 4.11
CA MET A 77 5.30 0.63 3.72
C MET A 77 5.34 0.79 2.19
N ALA A 78 5.18 2.02 1.71
CA ALA A 78 5.44 2.32 0.32
C ALA A 78 6.96 2.46 0.10
N ARG A 79 7.50 1.76 -0.91
CA ARG A 79 8.91 1.80 -1.28
C ARG A 79 9.40 3.23 -1.51
N SER A 80 8.68 4.03 -2.28
CA SER A 80 9.01 5.43 -2.57
C SER A 80 9.14 6.30 -1.30
N GLY A 81 8.44 5.96 -0.23
CA GLY A 81 8.58 6.63 1.06
C GLY A 81 9.92 6.32 1.73
N LEU A 82 10.38 5.08 1.64
CA LEU A 82 11.68 4.66 2.18
C LEU A 82 12.86 5.20 1.35
N GLU A 83 12.72 5.21 0.03
CA GLU A 83 13.71 5.81 -0.89
C GLU A 83 13.96 7.29 -0.59
N ARG A 84 12.89 8.07 -0.36
CA ARG A 84 12.99 9.51 -0.05
C ARG A 84 13.69 9.81 1.27
N VAL A 85 13.63 8.91 2.22
CA VAL A 85 14.29 9.08 3.54
C VAL A 85 15.59 8.28 3.68
N GLY A 86 16.06 7.62 2.60
CA GLY A 86 17.36 6.93 2.56
C GLY A 86 17.39 5.57 3.25
N PHE A 87 16.24 4.87 3.36
CA PHE A 87 16.13 3.57 4.02
C PHE A 87 15.90 2.40 3.05
N VAL A 88 16.45 2.47 1.83
CA VAL A 88 16.30 1.42 0.81
C VAL A 88 16.87 0.07 1.28
N ASP A 89 18.00 0.09 1.95
CA ASP A 89 18.71 -1.08 2.49
C ASP A 89 17.94 -1.81 3.60
N ARG A 90 16.87 -1.18 4.11
CA ARG A 90 15.96 -1.78 5.10
C ARG A 90 14.82 -2.57 4.46
N ILE A 91 14.72 -2.55 3.13
CA ILE A 91 13.68 -3.27 2.40
C ILE A 91 14.10 -4.73 2.27
N VAL A 92 13.37 -5.62 2.95
CA VAL A 92 13.59 -7.08 2.87
C VAL A 92 12.83 -7.73 1.73
N HIS A 93 11.70 -7.14 1.30
CA HIS A 93 10.89 -7.67 0.22
C HIS A 93 10.09 -6.55 -0.44
N ASP A 94 10.11 -6.51 -1.77
CA ASP A 94 9.23 -5.67 -2.58
C ASP A 94 8.07 -6.53 -3.10
N PHE A 95 6.86 -6.26 -2.60
CA PHE A 95 5.67 -6.93 -3.10
C PHE A 95 5.41 -6.54 -4.55
N THR A 96 5.29 -7.54 -5.41
CA THR A 96 4.82 -7.33 -6.77
C THR A 96 3.32 -7.03 -6.81
N PRO A 97 2.78 -6.42 -7.89
CA PRO A 97 1.34 -6.25 -8.04
C PRO A 97 0.55 -7.58 -8.00
N GLU A 98 1.18 -8.71 -8.32
CA GLU A 98 0.59 -10.05 -8.23
C GLU A 98 0.44 -10.52 -6.79
N GLU A 99 1.37 -10.13 -5.91
CA GLU A 99 1.35 -10.47 -4.49
C GLU A 99 0.43 -9.52 -3.71
N MET A 100 0.53 -8.21 -3.98
CA MET A 100 -0.23 -7.18 -3.28
C MET A 100 -0.55 -6.02 -4.21
N LEU A 101 -1.74 -6.01 -4.81
CA LEU A 101 -2.17 -4.88 -5.64
C LEU A 101 -2.09 -3.55 -4.88
N PRO A 102 -1.54 -2.48 -5.51
CA PRO A 102 -1.51 -1.16 -4.91
C PRO A 102 -2.91 -0.57 -4.70
N ALA A 103 -3.01 0.47 -3.89
CA ALA A 103 -4.24 1.25 -3.82
C ALA A 103 -4.45 2.02 -5.13
N ALA A 104 -5.70 2.29 -5.48
CA ALA A 104 -6.01 3.11 -6.65
C ALA A 104 -5.31 4.47 -6.57
N GLY A 105 -4.60 4.83 -7.64
CA GLY A 105 -3.77 6.03 -7.73
C GLY A 105 -2.49 6.01 -6.90
N GLN A 106 -2.08 4.87 -6.34
CA GLN A 106 -0.85 4.80 -5.56
C GLN A 106 0.38 5.07 -6.44
N GLY A 107 1.22 6.01 -6.00
CA GLY A 107 2.42 6.44 -6.72
C GLY A 107 2.18 7.62 -7.67
N ILE A 108 0.93 8.03 -7.88
CA ILE A 108 0.57 9.20 -8.67
C ILE A 108 0.59 10.44 -7.80
N VAL A 109 1.27 11.47 -8.23
CA VAL A 109 1.30 12.79 -7.59
C VAL A 109 0.29 13.69 -8.29
N ALA A 110 -0.72 14.16 -7.53
CA ALA A 110 -1.70 15.11 -8.02
C ALA A 110 -1.32 16.54 -7.59
N VAL A 111 -1.46 17.48 -8.51
CA VAL A 111 -1.29 18.92 -8.24
C VAL A 111 -2.61 19.62 -8.48
N GLU A 112 -3.09 20.37 -7.49
CA GLU A 112 -4.35 21.10 -7.55
C GLU A 112 -4.13 22.60 -7.78
N CYS A 113 -5.03 23.21 -8.50
CA CYS A 113 -5.13 24.66 -8.60
C CYS A 113 -6.61 25.09 -8.76
N PRO A 114 -6.95 26.36 -8.48
CA PRO A 114 -8.30 26.84 -8.74
C PRO A 114 -8.69 26.66 -10.21
N ILE A 115 -9.95 26.26 -10.44
CA ILE A 115 -10.44 25.99 -11.81
C ILE A 115 -10.35 27.19 -12.75
N ASN A 116 -10.46 28.40 -12.19
CA ASN A 116 -10.39 29.67 -12.92
C ASN A 116 -8.97 30.22 -13.08
N ASP A 117 -7.97 29.56 -12.47
CA ASP A 117 -6.57 29.95 -12.63
C ASP A 117 -5.98 29.34 -13.90
N TRP A 118 -6.34 29.94 -15.05
CA TRP A 118 -5.92 29.49 -16.37
C TRP A 118 -4.38 29.56 -16.56
N GLN A 119 -3.71 30.49 -15.86
CA GLN A 119 -2.27 30.68 -15.95
C GLN A 119 -1.54 29.51 -15.27
N THR A 120 -1.91 29.18 -14.04
CA THR A 120 -1.36 28.01 -13.33
C THR A 120 -1.66 26.72 -14.07
N ARG A 121 -2.89 26.53 -14.56
CA ARG A 121 -3.27 25.36 -15.35
C ARG A 121 -2.40 25.18 -16.61
N LYS A 122 -2.02 26.27 -17.25
CA LYS A 122 -1.14 26.25 -18.43
C LYS A 122 0.26 25.73 -18.08
N TYR A 123 0.78 26.08 -16.90
CA TYR A 123 2.05 25.55 -16.43
C TYR A 123 1.93 24.08 -16.00
N LEU A 124 0.86 23.70 -15.32
CA LEU A 124 0.63 22.32 -14.89
C LEU A 124 0.46 21.37 -16.09
N ALA A 125 -0.11 21.83 -17.19
CA ALA A 125 -0.22 21.04 -18.41
C ALA A 125 1.14 20.64 -19.02
N LEU A 126 2.24 21.32 -18.66
CA LEU A 126 3.59 20.98 -19.13
C LEU A 126 4.20 19.78 -18.37
N ILE A 127 3.67 19.46 -17.21
CA ILE A 127 4.12 18.35 -16.37
C ILE A 127 3.08 17.23 -16.25
N ASP A 128 1.95 17.38 -16.93
CA ASP A 128 0.88 16.39 -16.93
C ASP A 128 1.29 15.17 -17.78
N ASP A 129 1.14 13.97 -17.19
CA ASP A 129 1.34 12.71 -17.88
C ASP A 129 -0.02 12.10 -18.25
N ALA A 130 -0.33 12.09 -19.53
CA ALA A 130 -1.62 11.62 -20.03
C ALA A 130 -1.86 10.11 -19.76
N GLN A 131 -0.81 9.28 -19.79
CA GLN A 131 -0.95 7.86 -19.49
C GLN A 131 -1.19 7.62 -17.99
N ALA A 132 -0.43 8.32 -17.13
CA ALA A 132 -0.66 8.26 -15.70
C ALA A 132 -2.06 8.76 -15.34
N ARG A 133 -2.56 9.80 -16.01
CA ARG A 133 -3.94 10.30 -15.83
C ARG A 133 -4.98 9.24 -16.21
N LEU A 134 -4.86 8.63 -17.38
CA LEU A 134 -5.79 7.57 -17.83
C LEU A 134 -5.80 6.39 -16.86
N CYS A 135 -4.63 5.93 -16.40
CA CYS A 135 -4.53 4.89 -15.38
C CYS A 135 -5.23 5.32 -14.08
N CYS A 136 -4.96 6.54 -13.62
CA CYS A 136 -5.56 7.08 -12.40
C CYS A 136 -7.09 7.12 -12.49
N ASP A 137 -7.62 7.61 -13.60
CA ASP A 137 -9.06 7.73 -13.81
C ASP A 137 -9.72 6.35 -13.83
N ALA A 138 -9.14 5.37 -14.54
CA ALA A 138 -9.63 3.99 -14.56
C ALA A 138 -9.61 3.34 -13.17
N GLU A 139 -8.52 3.48 -12.42
CA GLU A 139 -8.38 2.93 -11.06
C GLU A 139 -9.37 3.58 -10.08
N ARG A 140 -9.56 4.88 -10.17
CA ARG A 140 -10.50 5.61 -9.31
C ARG A 140 -11.97 5.28 -9.64
N GLU A 141 -12.27 4.97 -10.90
CA GLU A 141 -13.62 4.54 -11.31
C GLU A 141 -14.02 3.25 -10.59
N VAL A 142 -13.08 2.31 -10.35
CA VAL A 142 -13.36 1.11 -9.54
C VAL A 142 -13.81 1.50 -8.14
N LEU A 143 -13.14 2.44 -7.48
CA LEU A 143 -13.54 2.90 -6.15
C LEU A 143 -14.91 3.59 -6.19
N TRP A 144 -15.17 4.40 -7.22
CA TRP A 144 -16.43 5.11 -7.37
C TRP A 144 -17.60 4.14 -7.52
N VAL A 145 -17.50 3.19 -8.45
CA VAL A 145 -18.55 2.19 -8.73
C VAL A 145 -18.84 1.30 -7.52
N LEU A 146 -17.80 0.94 -6.75
CA LEU A 146 -17.91 0.09 -5.58
C LEU A 146 -18.16 0.87 -4.28
N ASN A 147 -18.35 2.19 -4.36
CA ASN A 147 -18.49 3.09 -3.20
C ASN A 147 -17.34 2.93 -2.20
N GLY A 148 -16.12 2.72 -2.72
CA GLY A 148 -14.91 2.52 -1.93
C GLY A 148 -14.28 3.85 -1.48
N HIS A 149 -13.55 3.80 -0.38
CA HIS A 149 -12.82 4.93 0.19
C HIS A 149 -11.51 4.48 0.85
N CYS A 150 -10.76 5.39 1.45
CA CYS A 150 -9.45 5.10 2.04
C CYS A 150 -9.45 4.04 3.17
N ASN A 151 -10.62 3.78 3.78
CA ASN A 151 -10.79 2.73 4.77
C ASN A 151 -11.42 1.44 4.21
N SER A 152 -11.57 1.35 2.89
CA SER A 152 -12.02 0.13 2.24
C SER A 152 -10.81 -0.73 1.84
N PRO A 153 -10.81 -2.03 2.11
CA PRO A 153 -9.71 -2.91 1.72
C PRO A 153 -9.80 -3.27 0.23
N MET A 154 -9.70 -2.25 -0.61
CA MET A 154 -9.77 -2.33 -2.07
C MET A 154 -8.44 -1.94 -2.70
N ALA A 155 -8.16 -2.54 -3.84
CA ALA A 155 -7.00 -2.23 -4.67
C ALA A 155 -7.41 -2.11 -6.13
N ALA A 156 -6.71 -1.25 -6.87
CA ALA A 156 -6.80 -1.20 -8.32
C ALA A 156 -5.45 -0.76 -8.87
N HIS A 157 -5.05 -1.36 -9.99
CA HIS A 157 -3.81 -1.04 -10.66
C HIS A 157 -3.97 -1.19 -12.17
N SER A 158 -3.58 -0.15 -12.89
CA SER A 158 -3.64 -0.11 -14.35
C SER A 158 -2.26 0.09 -14.93
N THR A 159 -2.02 -0.53 -16.07
CA THR A 159 -0.81 -0.33 -16.88
C THR A 159 -1.21 -0.13 -18.34
N ILE A 160 -0.45 0.69 -19.06
CA ILE A 160 -0.63 0.91 -20.49
C ILE A 160 0.61 0.42 -21.24
N SER A 161 0.40 -0.40 -22.27
CA SER A 161 1.45 -0.87 -23.18
C SER A 161 0.99 -0.70 -24.61
N GLY A 162 1.60 0.22 -25.36
CA GLY A 162 1.08 0.65 -26.66
C GLY A 162 -0.30 1.28 -26.51
N ASP A 163 -1.27 0.77 -27.24
CA ASP A 163 -2.66 1.23 -27.21
C ASP A 163 -3.57 0.41 -26.30
N GLN A 164 -2.98 -0.54 -25.53
CA GLN A 164 -3.74 -1.43 -24.67
C GLN A 164 -3.56 -1.08 -23.22
N MET A 165 -4.66 -0.88 -22.50
CA MET A 165 -4.70 -0.77 -21.04
C MET A 165 -5.04 -2.14 -20.44
N THR A 166 -4.31 -2.52 -19.41
CA THR A 166 -4.65 -3.66 -18.57
C THR A 166 -4.93 -3.16 -17.15
N MET A 167 -6.06 -3.52 -16.60
CA MET A 167 -6.46 -3.18 -15.23
C MET A 167 -6.72 -4.43 -14.41
N ARG A 168 -6.25 -4.41 -13.18
CA ARG A 168 -6.57 -5.41 -12.15
C ARG A 168 -7.18 -4.69 -10.95
N ALA A 169 -8.20 -5.28 -10.36
CA ALA A 169 -8.82 -4.76 -9.15
C ALA A 169 -9.14 -5.89 -8.17
N SER A 170 -9.05 -5.60 -6.88
CA SER A 170 -9.40 -6.57 -5.87
C SER A 170 -10.16 -5.92 -4.71
N VAL A 171 -11.02 -6.71 -4.10
CA VAL A 171 -11.77 -6.39 -2.88
C VAL A 171 -11.48 -7.50 -1.87
N LEU A 172 -11.13 -7.11 -0.65
CA LEU A 172 -10.92 -8.03 0.45
C LEU A 172 -11.89 -7.70 1.58
N ASP A 173 -12.12 -8.65 2.49
CA ASP A 173 -12.61 -8.29 3.81
C ASP A 173 -11.45 -7.87 4.72
N GLU A 174 -11.76 -7.28 5.86
CA GLU A 174 -10.75 -6.77 6.80
C GLU A 174 -9.89 -7.88 7.42
N GLU A 175 -10.42 -9.12 7.45
CA GLU A 175 -9.72 -10.29 7.96
C GLU A 175 -8.91 -11.04 6.89
N GLY A 176 -9.02 -10.62 5.62
CA GLY A 176 -8.30 -11.22 4.50
C GLY A 176 -8.84 -12.59 4.05
N GLY A 177 -9.95 -13.05 4.62
CA GLY A 177 -10.58 -14.33 4.31
C GLY A 177 -11.28 -14.32 2.95
N THR A 178 -12.06 -13.28 2.67
CA THR A 178 -12.71 -13.08 1.38
C THR A 178 -11.78 -12.29 0.45
N PHE A 179 -11.56 -12.81 -0.74
CA PHE A 179 -10.76 -12.17 -1.77
C PHE A 179 -11.42 -12.33 -3.13
N ILE A 180 -11.80 -11.22 -3.72
CA ILE A 180 -12.36 -11.16 -5.08
C ILE A 180 -11.39 -10.34 -5.91
N GLU A 181 -10.94 -10.91 -7.02
CA GLU A 181 -10.07 -10.21 -7.97
C GLU A 181 -10.64 -10.33 -9.37
N ALA A 182 -10.52 -9.26 -10.15
CA ALA A 182 -10.84 -9.24 -11.57
C ALA A 182 -9.73 -8.53 -12.34
N ALA A 183 -9.50 -8.99 -13.57
CA ALA A 183 -8.59 -8.36 -14.51
C ALA A 183 -9.27 -8.18 -15.86
N ARG A 184 -8.96 -7.07 -16.56
CA ARG A 184 -9.46 -6.80 -17.89
C ARG A 184 -8.43 -6.03 -18.70
N SER A 185 -8.41 -6.30 -20.01
CA SER A 185 -7.62 -5.55 -21.00
C SER A 185 -8.54 -5.04 -22.10
N GLY A 186 -8.24 -3.85 -22.63
CA GLY A 186 -8.97 -3.21 -23.72
C GLY A 186 -8.19 -2.05 -24.32
#